data_b2bcd9a6bccc601f607477d75df0209b
#
_entry.id   b2bcd9a6bccc601f607477d75df0209b
#
_cell.length_a   1.000
_cell.length_b   1.000
_cell.length_c   1.000
_cell.angle_alpha   90.00
_cell.angle_beta   90.00
_cell.angle_gamma   90.00
#
_symmetry.space_group_name_H-M   'P 1'
#
loop_
_entity.id
_entity.type
_entity.pdbx_description
1 polymer ?
#
loop_
_entity_poly.entity_id
_entity_poly.type
_entity_poly.pdbx_seq_one_letter_code
_entity_poly.pdbx_strand_id
1 'polypeptide(L)'
;MELQIMRLLIIGNPRPTHVGQHFLRAAQSLGWSVEILDVNAAYEAPLWLRRFFWHLFGHRPVHLEAFSDSVITTCREFKPDLVLVTGIAPVSARALRKLKKDGFRVVNFLTDDPWNRQHHALWFLKALKLYDHVFTPRHANELDLVRHGVVSFSYLPFAYSPEDHYPPEAVTEADRQRWSGLVAFIGGADPDRVAVVRELVKAGVPVGLWGGYWRDHADLAAFAQGHADAETCRRIIASAGANLCLVRRANRDGHSMRSYEMAAIGGCLLVEDTADHQNLFGPDLESVIYFKDSADLAAKIHRALGMRESERQILQNNMRHKVIGGGNTYAARLEKMLLILDA
;
A
#
# COMPACT_ATOMS: atom_id res chain seq x y z
N MET A 1 -6.69 -34.82 -16.38
CA MET A 1 -7.46 -33.63 -15.98
C MET A 1 -6.51 -32.47 -16.14
N GLU A 2 -6.61 -31.72 -17.24
CA GLU A 2 -5.80 -30.53 -17.40
C GLU A 2 -6.19 -29.55 -16.26
N LEU A 3 -5.21 -29.14 -15.47
CA LEU A 3 -5.41 -28.09 -14.46
C LEU A 3 -5.78 -26.83 -15.23
N GLN A 4 -7.03 -26.42 -15.11
CA GLN A 4 -7.50 -25.16 -15.73
C GLN A 4 -6.71 -24.00 -15.12
N ILE A 5 -5.91 -23.32 -15.94
CA ILE A 5 -5.11 -22.18 -15.51
C ILE A 5 -6.06 -21.04 -15.15
N MET A 6 -5.98 -20.56 -13.89
CA MET A 6 -6.76 -19.41 -13.42
C MET A 6 -6.47 -18.17 -14.28
N ARG A 7 -7.52 -17.47 -14.71
CA ARG A 7 -7.45 -16.25 -15.52
C ARG A 7 -7.86 -15.05 -14.67
N LEU A 8 -6.92 -14.16 -14.40
CA LEU A 8 -7.13 -12.97 -13.57
C LEU A 8 -7.04 -11.70 -14.42
N LEU A 9 -8.07 -10.86 -14.39
CA LEU A 9 -8.00 -9.50 -14.90
C LEU A 9 -7.85 -8.52 -13.75
N ILE A 10 -6.78 -7.72 -13.74
CA ILE A 10 -6.53 -6.69 -12.74
C ILE A 10 -6.90 -5.33 -13.31
N ILE A 11 -7.72 -4.56 -12.59
CA ILE A 11 -7.97 -3.15 -12.88
C ILE A 11 -7.22 -2.34 -11.84
N GLY A 12 -6.06 -1.80 -12.21
CA GLY A 12 -5.14 -1.19 -11.26
C GLY A 12 -4.04 -0.37 -11.90
N ASN A 13 -3.17 0.19 -11.07
CA ASN A 13 -2.00 0.91 -11.53
C ASN A 13 -0.81 -0.08 -11.71
N PRO A 14 -0.21 -0.19 -12.91
CA PRO A 14 0.88 -1.11 -13.20
C PRO A 14 2.27 -0.60 -12.78
N ARG A 15 2.38 0.57 -12.16
CA ARG A 15 3.68 1.11 -11.73
C ARG A 15 4.28 0.28 -10.59
N PRO A 16 5.62 0.14 -10.51
CA PRO A 16 6.31 -0.80 -9.62
C PRO A 16 5.92 -0.76 -8.14
N THR A 17 5.56 0.41 -7.61
CA THR A 17 5.26 0.60 -6.18
C THR A 17 3.76 0.53 -5.86
N HIS A 18 2.95 0.09 -6.81
CA HIS A 18 1.49 0.03 -6.63
C HIS A 18 0.97 -1.39 -6.44
N VAL A 19 -0.09 -1.50 -5.66
CA VAL A 19 -0.76 -2.77 -5.33
C VAL A 19 -1.18 -3.55 -6.59
N GLY A 20 -1.61 -2.87 -7.66
CA GLY A 20 -1.97 -3.52 -8.93
C GLY A 20 -0.79 -4.29 -9.54
N GLN A 21 0.40 -3.69 -9.53
CA GLN A 21 1.63 -4.35 -10.01
C GLN A 21 2.05 -5.52 -9.12
N HIS A 22 1.91 -5.38 -7.80
CA HIS A 22 2.23 -6.47 -6.88
C HIS A 22 1.30 -7.67 -7.07
N PHE A 23 0.01 -7.46 -7.28
CA PHE A 23 -0.92 -8.54 -7.62
C PHE A 23 -0.64 -9.15 -9.00
N LEU A 24 -0.22 -8.35 -9.98
CA LEU A 24 0.19 -8.87 -11.31
C LEU A 24 1.34 -9.87 -11.17
N ARG A 25 2.41 -9.48 -10.47
CA ARG A 25 3.57 -10.36 -10.22
C ARG A 25 3.19 -11.60 -9.41
N ALA A 26 2.38 -11.41 -8.38
CA ALA A 26 1.88 -12.51 -7.57
C ALA A 26 1.10 -13.54 -8.40
N ALA A 27 0.20 -13.10 -9.28
CA ALA A 27 -0.54 -14.00 -10.18
C ALA A 27 0.40 -14.72 -11.15
N GLN A 28 1.39 -14.01 -11.70
CA GLN A 28 2.43 -14.62 -12.56
C GLN A 28 3.23 -15.67 -11.82
N SER A 29 3.64 -15.41 -10.56
CA SER A 29 4.38 -16.39 -9.74
C SER A 29 3.56 -17.64 -9.40
N LEU A 30 2.22 -17.53 -9.35
CA LEU A 30 1.29 -18.64 -9.20
C LEU A 30 1.01 -19.39 -10.52
N GLY A 31 1.62 -18.98 -11.65
CA GLY A 31 1.38 -19.58 -12.96
C GLY A 31 0.02 -19.25 -13.57
N TRP A 32 -0.66 -18.17 -13.09
CA TRP A 32 -1.94 -17.76 -13.63
C TRP A 32 -1.81 -16.99 -14.93
N SER A 33 -2.82 -17.09 -15.79
CA SER A 33 -2.96 -16.19 -16.94
C SER A 33 -3.50 -14.85 -16.43
N VAL A 34 -2.74 -13.76 -16.58
CA VAL A 34 -3.10 -12.47 -15.98
C VAL A 34 -2.92 -11.32 -16.95
N GLU A 35 -3.90 -10.41 -16.97
CA GLU A 35 -3.85 -9.13 -17.65
C GLU A 35 -4.11 -7.98 -16.67
N ILE A 36 -3.56 -6.79 -16.96
CA ILE A 36 -3.80 -5.57 -16.18
C ILE A 36 -4.23 -4.42 -17.09
N LEU A 37 -5.33 -3.76 -16.72
CA LEU A 37 -5.76 -2.50 -17.32
C LEU A 37 -5.32 -1.34 -16.45
N ASP A 38 -4.56 -0.41 -17.07
CA ASP A 38 -4.03 0.77 -16.39
C ASP A 38 -5.13 1.80 -16.12
N VAL A 39 -5.45 2.01 -14.85
CA VAL A 39 -6.44 2.99 -14.40
C VAL A 39 -6.10 4.43 -14.76
N ASN A 40 -4.83 4.75 -15.04
CA ASN A 40 -4.41 6.10 -15.42
C ASN A 40 -5.07 6.57 -16.73
N ALA A 41 -5.39 5.67 -17.64
CA ALA A 41 -6.07 5.99 -18.89
C ALA A 41 -7.40 6.73 -18.69
N ALA A 42 -8.11 6.47 -17.58
CA ALA A 42 -9.34 7.19 -17.27
C ALA A 42 -9.14 8.67 -16.89
N TYR A 43 -7.91 9.05 -16.56
CA TYR A 43 -7.54 10.41 -16.12
C TYR A 43 -6.75 11.18 -17.20
N GLU A 44 -6.44 10.59 -18.34
CA GLU A 44 -5.67 11.21 -19.42
C GLU A 44 -6.48 12.32 -20.10
N ALA A 45 -6.26 13.55 -19.65
CA ALA A 45 -6.90 14.74 -20.21
C ALA A 45 -6.09 16.00 -19.84
N PRO A 46 -6.27 17.12 -20.54
CA PRO A 46 -5.66 18.40 -20.17
C PRO A 46 -5.91 18.75 -18.69
N LEU A 47 -4.91 19.35 -18.04
CA LEU A 47 -4.93 19.60 -16.58
C LEU A 47 -6.18 20.38 -16.12
N TRP A 48 -6.61 21.39 -16.92
CA TRP A 48 -7.80 22.17 -16.61
C TRP A 48 -9.07 21.34 -16.59
N LEU A 49 -9.21 20.38 -17.52
CA LEU A 49 -10.37 19.50 -17.63
C LEU A 49 -10.37 18.49 -16.47
N ARG A 50 -9.21 17.94 -16.13
CA ARG A 50 -9.05 17.07 -14.94
C ARG A 50 -9.46 17.79 -13.67
N ARG A 51 -8.98 19.04 -13.44
CA ARG A 51 -9.34 19.87 -12.28
C ARG A 51 -10.83 20.19 -12.26
N PHE A 52 -11.45 20.50 -13.42
CA PHE A 52 -12.88 20.75 -13.55
C PHE A 52 -13.69 19.53 -13.09
N PHE A 53 -13.40 18.34 -13.63
CA PHE A 53 -14.09 17.10 -13.23
C PHE A 53 -13.84 16.74 -11.76
N TRP A 54 -12.61 16.94 -11.28
CA TRP A 54 -12.23 16.66 -9.90
C TRP A 54 -13.04 17.50 -8.90
N HIS A 55 -13.15 18.79 -9.12
CA HIS A 55 -13.81 19.69 -8.18
C HIS A 55 -15.33 19.74 -8.32
N LEU A 56 -15.87 19.68 -9.54
CA LEU A 56 -17.32 19.82 -9.78
C LEU A 56 -18.08 18.51 -9.81
N PHE A 57 -17.42 17.39 -10.14
CA PHE A 57 -18.08 16.08 -10.24
C PHE A 57 -17.58 15.07 -9.20
N GLY A 58 -17.13 15.55 -8.04
CA GLY A 58 -16.76 14.71 -6.90
C GLY A 58 -15.66 13.70 -7.24
N HIS A 59 -14.49 14.18 -7.64
CA HIS A 59 -13.31 13.40 -7.98
C HIS A 59 -13.51 12.43 -9.15
N ARG A 60 -14.49 12.69 -10.03
CA ARG A 60 -14.78 11.81 -11.14
C ARG A 60 -13.70 11.87 -12.22
N PRO A 61 -13.18 10.71 -12.69
CA PRO A 61 -12.29 10.65 -13.86
C PRO A 61 -12.98 11.17 -15.11
N VAL A 62 -12.22 11.87 -15.97
CA VAL A 62 -12.75 12.45 -17.20
C VAL A 62 -13.34 11.37 -18.12
N HIS A 63 -12.63 10.24 -18.23
CA HIS A 63 -13.00 9.13 -19.12
C HIS A 63 -13.60 7.92 -18.37
N LEU A 64 -14.30 8.15 -17.24
CA LEU A 64 -14.87 7.07 -16.43
C LEU A 64 -15.69 6.06 -17.26
N GLU A 65 -16.59 6.54 -18.13
CA GLU A 65 -17.45 5.62 -18.89
C GLU A 65 -16.68 4.93 -20.03
N ALA A 66 -15.83 5.65 -20.77
CA ALA A 66 -15.02 5.06 -21.82
C ALA A 66 -14.06 3.98 -21.27
N PHE A 67 -13.40 4.25 -20.14
CA PHE A 67 -12.59 3.27 -19.45
C PHE A 67 -13.42 2.07 -18.94
N SER A 68 -14.61 2.33 -18.42
CA SER A 68 -15.53 1.27 -17.99
C SER A 68 -15.98 0.39 -19.17
N ASP A 69 -16.13 0.96 -20.37
CA ASP A 69 -16.44 0.19 -21.58
C ASP A 69 -15.26 -0.67 -22.01
N SER A 70 -14.02 -0.17 -21.91
CA SER A 70 -12.84 -0.99 -22.17
C SER A 70 -12.72 -2.16 -21.20
N VAL A 71 -13.03 -1.98 -19.92
CA VAL A 71 -13.10 -3.08 -18.93
C VAL A 71 -14.08 -4.16 -19.37
N ILE A 72 -15.30 -3.77 -19.81
CA ILE A 72 -16.30 -4.74 -20.30
C ILE A 72 -15.78 -5.49 -21.54
N THR A 73 -15.17 -4.77 -22.49
CA THR A 73 -14.61 -5.37 -23.71
C THR A 73 -13.51 -6.37 -23.38
N THR A 74 -12.55 -5.99 -22.53
CA THR A 74 -11.46 -6.89 -22.12
C THR A 74 -11.98 -8.12 -21.37
N CYS A 75 -12.98 -7.96 -20.50
CA CYS A 75 -13.61 -9.11 -19.83
C CYS A 75 -14.20 -10.12 -20.83
N ARG A 76 -14.83 -9.65 -21.90
CA ARG A 76 -15.43 -10.52 -22.93
C ARG A 76 -14.38 -11.22 -23.80
N GLU A 77 -13.28 -10.55 -24.11
CA GLU A 77 -12.18 -11.06 -24.91
C GLU A 77 -11.30 -12.03 -24.11
N PHE A 78 -10.84 -11.57 -22.95
CA PHE A 78 -9.95 -12.32 -22.06
C PHE A 78 -10.68 -13.44 -21.28
N LYS A 79 -12.00 -13.29 -20.99
CA LYS A 79 -12.84 -14.22 -20.21
C LYS A 79 -12.20 -14.61 -18.87
N PRO A 80 -11.93 -13.63 -17.99
CA PRO A 80 -11.33 -13.91 -16.70
C PRO A 80 -12.27 -14.69 -15.79
N ASP A 81 -11.71 -15.59 -14.97
CA ASP A 81 -12.42 -16.27 -13.87
C ASP A 81 -12.67 -15.29 -12.71
N LEU A 82 -11.78 -14.31 -12.54
CA LEU A 82 -11.88 -13.25 -11.53
C LEU A 82 -11.41 -11.91 -12.09
N VAL A 83 -12.16 -10.86 -11.79
CA VAL A 83 -11.77 -9.46 -12.02
C VAL A 83 -11.44 -8.82 -10.68
N LEU A 84 -10.17 -8.47 -10.45
CA LEU A 84 -9.69 -7.80 -9.25
C LEU A 84 -9.51 -6.30 -9.50
N VAL A 85 -10.33 -5.49 -8.86
CA VAL A 85 -10.25 -4.03 -8.93
C VAL A 85 -9.51 -3.49 -7.71
N THR A 86 -8.44 -2.72 -7.88
CA THR A 86 -7.63 -2.21 -6.77
C THR A 86 -7.92 -0.74 -6.46
N GLY A 87 -8.21 -0.45 -5.19
CA GLY A 87 -8.48 0.90 -4.71
C GLY A 87 -9.76 1.53 -5.28
N ILE A 88 -9.72 2.84 -5.46
CA ILE A 88 -10.82 3.63 -6.05
C ILE A 88 -10.65 3.68 -7.58
N ALA A 89 -10.56 2.51 -8.21
CA ALA A 89 -10.38 2.42 -9.65
C ALA A 89 -11.63 2.82 -10.43
N PRO A 90 -11.47 3.39 -11.66
CA PRO A 90 -12.54 4.01 -12.43
C PRO A 90 -13.47 3.00 -13.14
N VAL A 91 -14.14 2.15 -12.37
CA VAL A 91 -15.16 1.23 -12.87
C VAL A 91 -16.53 1.74 -12.44
N SER A 92 -17.36 2.14 -13.41
CA SER A 92 -18.67 2.74 -13.12
C SER A 92 -19.70 1.70 -12.63
N ALA A 93 -20.68 2.17 -11.86
CA ALA A 93 -21.81 1.34 -11.42
C ALA A 93 -22.58 0.69 -12.60
N ARG A 94 -22.62 1.35 -13.76
CA ARG A 94 -23.18 0.79 -15.00
C ARG A 94 -22.38 -0.42 -15.46
N ALA A 95 -21.05 -0.28 -15.50
CA ALA A 95 -20.17 -1.35 -15.93
C ALA A 95 -20.25 -2.56 -15.00
N LEU A 96 -20.23 -2.36 -13.68
CA LEU A 96 -20.35 -3.46 -12.72
C LEU A 96 -21.67 -4.24 -12.89
N ARG A 97 -22.81 -3.56 -13.07
CA ARG A 97 -24.08 -4.25 -13.36
C ARG A 97 -24.03 -5.03 -14.66
N LYS A 98 -23.35 -4.50 -15.69
CA LYS A 98 -23.20 -5.19 -16.97
C LYS A 98 -22.31 -6.43 -16.85
N LEU A 99 -21.16 -6.30 -16.19
CA LEU A 99 -20.24 -7.43 -15.93
C LEU A 99 -20.94 -8.55 -15.14
N LYS A 100 -21.68 -8.17 -14.09
CA LYS A 100 -22.46 -9.13 -13.31
C LYS A 100 -23.55 -9.83 -14.15
N LYS A 101 -24.25 -9.10 -15.02
CA LYS A 101 -25.22 -9.69 -15.96
C LYS A 101 -24.55 -10.63 -16.96
N ASP A 102 -23.32 -10.33 -17.38
CA ASP A 102 -22.53 -11.14 -18.30
C ASP A 102 -21.86 -12.33 -17.58
N GLY A 103 -22.05 -12.51 -16.25
CA GLY A 103 -21.58 -13.64 -15.46
C GLY A 103 -20.16 -13.51 -14.90
N PHE A 104 -19.53 -12.34 -15.00
CA PHE A 104 -18.19 -12.12 -14.45
C PHE A 104 -18.24 -11.86 -12.94
N ARG A 105 -17.33 -12.49 -12.19
CA ARG A 105 -17.09 -12.24 -10.76
C ARG A 105 -16.14 -11.06 -10.61
N VAL A 106 -16.59 -9.98 -9.97
CA VAL A 106 -15.81 -8.73 -9.83
C VAL A 106 -15.67 -8.36 -8.37
N VAL A 107 -14.42 -8.32 -7.88
CA VAL A 107 -14.11 -7.99 -6.48
C VAL A 107 -13.27 -6.73 -6.39
N ASN A 108 -13.32 -6.05 -5.24
CA ASN A 108 -12.49 -4.87 -4.97
C ASN A 108 -11.53 -5.12 -3.81
N PHE A 109 -10.25 -4.79 -3.98
CA PHE A 109 -9.31 -4.64 -2.87
C PHE A 109 -9.16 -3.15 -2.57
N LEU A 110 -9.82 -2.68 -1.53
CA LEU A 110 -10.04 -1.28 -1.19
C LEU A 110 -8.81 -0.66 -0.50
N THR A 111 -7.82 -0.26 -1.29
CA THR A 111 -6.52 0.25 -0.80
C THR A 111 -6.59 1.61 -0.11
N ASP A 112 -7.62 2.41 -0.37
CA ASP A 112 -7.84 3.73 0.23
C ASP A 112 -9.18 3.78 0.96
N ASP A 113 -9.27 4.64 1.97
CA ASP A 113 -10.53 4.88 2.67
C ASP A 113 -11.44 5.80 1.83
N PRO A 114 -12.55 5.29 1.23
CA PRO A 114 -13.39 6.12 0.37
C PRO A 114 -14.25 7.12 1.14
N TRP A 115 -14.29 7.02 2.47
CA TRP A 115 -14.95 8.01 3.35
C TRP A 115 -13.98 9.12 3.79
N ASN A 116 -12.68 8.95 3.58
CA ASN A 116 -11.71 10.03 3.73
C ASN A 116 -12.05 11.16 2.74
N ARG A 117 -12.15 12.39 3.22
CA ARG A 117 -12.51 13.57 2.42
C ARG A 117 -11.64 13.77 1.17
N GLN A 118 -10.38 13.37 1.23
CA GLN A 118 -9.45 13.46 0.09
C GLN A 118 -9.76 12.44 -1.01
N HIS A 119 -10.36 11.30 -0.65
CA HIS A 119 -10.67 10.19 -1.57
C HIS A 119 -12.16 10.06 -1.86
N HIS A 120 -13.00 10.88 -1.20
CA HIS A 120 -14.46 10.78 -1.29
C HIS A 120 -14.95 11.02 -2.72
N ALA A 121 -15.46 9.98 -3.35
CA ALA A 121 -15.95 9.99 -4.72
C ALA A 121 -17.33 9.34 -4.80
N LEU A 122 -18.39 10.16 -4.99
CA LEU A 122 -19.78 9.69 -5.02
C LEU A 122 -20.02 8.64 -6.11
N TRP A 123 -19.34 8.76 -7.25
CA TRP A 123 -19.44 7.78 -8.34
C TRP A 123 -18.91 6.41 -7.90
N PHE A 124 -17.82 6.37 -7.14
CA PHE A 124 -17.25 5.14 -6.60
C PHE A 124 -18.12 4.55 -5.49
N LEU A 125 -18.59 5.37 -4.55
CA LEU A 125 -19.49 4.90 -3.48
C LEU A 125 -20.77 4.27 -4.05
N LYS A 126 -21.34 4.84 -5.13
CA LYS A 126 -22.48 4.21 -5.84
C LYS A 126 -22.12 2.85 -6.44
N ALA A 127 -20.87 2.66 -6.86
CA ALA A 127 -20.35 1.43 -7.44
C ALA A 127 -20.01 0.38 -6.35
N LEU A 128 -19.52 0.81 -5.19
CA LEU A 128 -18.93 -0.02 -4.15
C LEU A 128 -19.80 -1.20 -3.71
N LYS A 129 -21.10 -0.99 -3.55
CA LYS A 129 -22.09 -2.04 -3.17
C LYS A 129 -22.43 -3.03 -4.30
N LEU A 130 -21.90 -2.86 -5.49
CA LEU A 130 -22.17 -3.72 -6.66
C LEU A 130 -21.07 -4.75 -6.90
N TYR A 131 -19.93 -4.63 -6.21
CA TYR A 131 -18.91 -5.67 -6.21
C TYR A 131 -19.46 -6.95 -5.57
N ASP A 132 -19.01 -8.10 -6.05
CA ASP A 132 -19.42 -9.39 -5.48
C ASP A 132 -18.78 -9.59 -4.10
N HIS A 133 -17.57 -9.03 -3.89
CA HIS A 133 -16.91 -8.97 -2.60
C HIS A 133 -15.98 -7.75 -2.49
N VAL A 134 -15.87 -7.18 -1.30
CA VAL A 134 -14.93 -6.08 -1.00
C VAL A 134 -13.93 -6.55 0.05
N PHE A 135 -12.65 -6.65 -0.33
CA PHE A 135 -11.56 -6.85 0.61
C PHE A 135 -11.02 -5.51 1.08
N THR A 136 -10.87 -5.31 2.37
CA THR A 136 -10.33 -4.07 2.93
C THR A 136 -9.16 -4.34 3.87
N PRO A 137 -8.04 -3.60 3.76
CA PRO A 137 -6.94 -3.70 4.72
C PRO A 137 -7.17 -2.86 5.99
N ARG A 138 -8.44 -2.44 6.26
CA ARG A 138 -8.79 -1.56 7.38
C ARG A 138 -10.02 -2.05 8.12
N HIS A 139 -9.86 -2.38 9.38
CA HIS A 139 -11.00 -2.64 10.27
C HIS A 139 -11.94 -1.43 10.40
N ALA A 140 -11.39 -0.22 10.32
CA ALA A 140 -12.19 1.02 10.35
C ALA A 140 -13.22 1.13 9.23
N ASN A 141 -13.01 0.44 8.09
CA ASN A 141 -13.97 0.45 6.98
C ASN A 141 -15.14 -0.52 7.16
N GLU A 142 -15.04 -1.53 8.02
CA GLU A 142 -16.05 -2.61 8.13
C GLU A 142 -17.44 -2.06 8.45
N LEU A 143 -17.53 -1.19 9.47
CA LEU A 143 -18.81 -0.58 9.85
C LEU A 143 -19.36 0.34 8.77
N ASP A 144 -18.50 1.07 8.07
CA ASP A 144 -18.91 1.96 6.99
C ASP A 144 -19.37 1.18 5.75
N LEU A 145 -18.76 0.03 5.45
CA LEU A 145 -19.20 -0.89 4.40
C LEU A 145 -20.61 -1.40 4.69
N VAL A 146 -20.88 -1.83 5.93
CA VAL A 146 -22.24 -2.24 6.36
C VAL A 146 -23.25 -1.10 6.19
N ARG A 147 -22.94 0.09 6.72
CA ARG A 147 -23.80 1.28 6.61
C ARG A 147 -24.06 1.69 5.17
N HIS A 148 -23.10 1.43 4.28
CA HIS A 148 -23.21 1.75 2.87
C HIS A 148 -23.99 0.68 2.08
N GLY A 149 -24.35 -0.44 2.69
CA GLY A 149 -25.09 -1.54 2.08
C GLY A 149 -24.24 -2.50 1.26
N VAL A 150 -22.96 -2.60 1.58
CA VAL A 150 -22.08 -3.66 1.04
C VAL A 150 -22.40 -4.95 1.79
N VAL A 151 -22.82 -5.97 1.08
CA VAL A 151 -23.32 -7.23 1.66
C VAL A 151 -22.18 -8.20 1.95
N SER A 152 -21.14 -8.22 1.11
CA SER A 152 -20.06 -9.17 1.21
C SER A 152 -18.71 -8.45 1.28
N PHE A 153 -18.02 -8.57 2.40
CA PHE A 153 -16.69 -7.98 2.60
C PHE A 153 -15.88 -8.76 3.63
N SER A 154 -14.56 -8.61 3.57
CA SER A 154 -13.63 -9.21 4.52
C SER A 154 -12.43 -8.32 4.77
N TYR A 155 -11.90 -8.36 5.99
CA TYR A 155 -10.59 -7.81 6.27
C TYR A 155 -9.50 -8.64 5.58
N LEU A 156 -8.66 -7.97 4.81
CA LEU A 156 -7.51 -8.57 4.17
C LEU A 156 -6.36 -7.56 4.19
N PRO A 157 -5.32 -7.75 5.00
CA PRO A 157 -4.24 -6.78 5.17
C PRO A 157 -3.40 -6.65 3.89
N PHE A 158 -2.62 -5.56 3.82
CA PHE A 158 -1.56 -5.41 2.82
C PHE A 158 -0.56 -6.57 2.91
N ALA A 159 0.40 -6.59 2.00
CA ALA A 159 1.39 -7.64 1.88
C ALA A 159 2.72 -7.09 1.34
N TYR A 160 3.70 -7.96 1.17
CA TYR A 160 4.93 -7.67 0.44
C TYR A 160 5.05 -8.52 -0.83
N SER A 161 5.84 -8.07 -1.81
CA SER A 161 6.24 -8.84 -3.00
C SER A 161 7.64 -9.41 -2.76
N PRO A 162 7.80 -10.74 -2.76
CA PRO A 162 9.13 -11.35 -2.62
C PRO A 162 10.13 -10.92 -3.69
N GLU A 163 9.65 -10.56 -4.88
CA GLU A 163 10.44 -10.13 -6.02
C GLU A 163 11.00 -8.70 -5.87
N ASP A 164 10.39 -7.87 -5.01
CA ASP A 164 10.77 -6.48 -4.79
C ASP A 164 11.32 -6.22 -3.39
N HIS A 165 10.79 -6.93 -2.38
CA HIS A 165 10.99 -6.67 -0.97
C HIS A 165 11.79 -7.80 -0.32
N TYR A 166 13.07 -7.83 -0.61
CA TYR A 166 14.07 -8.74 -0.06
C TYR A 166 15.30 -7.96 0.40
N PRO A 167 16.15 -8.50 1.29
CA PRO A 167 17.38 -7.85 1.69
C PRO A 167 18.28 -7.57 0.48
N PRO A 168 18.98 -6.43 0.42
CA PRO A 168 19.97 -6.20 -0.64
C PRO A 168 21.07 -7.28 -0.56
N GLU A 169 21.66 -7.65 -1.71
CA GLU A 169 22.75 -8.63 -1.77
C GLU A 169 23.95 -8.22 -0.90
N ALA A 170 24.23 -6.91 -0.87
CA ALA A 170 25.25 -6.34 0.00
C ALA A 170 24.85 -4.93 0.45
N VAL A 171 25.15 -4.62 1.71
CA VAL A 171 25.19 -3.26 2.24
C VAL A 171 26.65 -2.83 2.23
N THR A 172 27.01 -1.87 1.37
CA THR A 172 28.38 -1.40 1.25
C THR A 172 28.79 -0.53 2.45
N GLU A 173 30.09 -0.37 2.66
CA GLU A 173 30.58 0.55 3.69
C GLU A 173 30.17 2.00 3.40
N ALA A 174 30.10 2.40 2.13
CA ALA A 174 29.57 3.70 1.72
C ALA A 174 28.09 3.90 2.08
N ASP A 175 27.27 2.85 1.97
CA ASP A 175 25.86 2.89 2.39
C ASP A 175 25.75 3.09 3.91
N ARG A 176 26.57 2.36 4.69
CA ARG A 176 26.60 2.51 6.15
C ARG A 176 27.03 3.92 6.57
N GLN A 177 28.13 4.42 6.01
CA GLN A 177 28.62 5.77 6.30
C GLN A 177 27.57 6.84 5.95
N ARG A 178 26.83 6.64 4.88
CA ARG A 178 25.83 7.61 4.43
C ARG A 178 24.54 7.57 5.26
N TRP A 179 24.07 6.40 5.68
CA TRP A 179 22.70 6.24 6.18
C TRP A 179 22.58 5.71 7.60
N SER A 180 23.63 5.10 8.22
CA SER A 180 23.51 4.50 9.54
C SER A 180 23.19 5.49 10.66
N GLY A 181 23.54 6.76 10.48
CA GLY A 181 23.16 7.84 11.42
C GLY A 181 21.80 8.48 11.14
N LEU A 182 21.07 8.06 10.09
CA LEU A 182 19.84 8.70 9.69
C LEU A 182 18.60 7.91 10.13
N VAL A 183 17.51 8.65 10.35
CA VAL A 183 16.13 8.12 10.36
C VAL A 183 15.57 8.28 8.96
N ALA A 184 15.36 7.16 8.27
CA ALA A 184 14.82 7.15 6.92
C ALA A 184 13.30 7.16 6.92
N PHE A 185 12.69 8.02 6.12
CA PHE A 185 11.28 7.96 5.78
C PHE A 185 11.10 7.82 4.27
N ILE A 186 10.44 6.72 3.84
CA ILE A 186 10.18 6.43 2.42
C ILE A 186 8.69 6.53 2.15
N GLY A 187 8.27 7.67 1.61
CA GLY A 187 6.88 8.00 1.30
C GLY A 187 6.70 9.46 0.92
N GLY A 188 5.60 9.79 0.26
CA GLY A 188 5.28 11.18 -0.08
C GLY A 188 4.88 12.00 1.14
N ALA A 189 5.06 13.32 1.05
CA ALA A 189 4.58 14.27 2.03
C ALA A 189 3.05 14.35 1.98
N ASP A 190 2.42 14.14 3.12
CA ASP A 190 1.04 14.50 3.37
C ASP A 190 0.96 15.29 4.70
N PRO A 191 -0.14 15.98 4.99
CA PRO A 191 -0.21 16.87 6.16
C PRO A 191 0.17 16.17 7.48
N ASP A 192 -0.26 14.94 7.70
CA ASP A 192 0.01 14.20 8.94
C ASP A 192 1.51 13.88 9.06
N ARG A 193 2.12 13.38 7.98
CA ARG A 193 3.55 13.05 7.91
C ARG A 193 4.43 14.26 8.03
N VAL A 194 4.06 15.35 7.35
CA VAL A 194 4.77 16.63 7.43
C VAL A 194 4.80 17.15 8.87
N ALA A 195 3.69 17.04 9.61
CA ALA A 195 3.64 17.44 11.01
C ALA A 195 4.62 16.66 11.89
N VAL A 196 4.64 15.33 11.77
CA VAL A 196 5.55 14.46 12.51
C VAL A 196 7.02 14.75 12.17
N VAL A 197 7.35 14.84 10.88
CA VAL A 197 8.73 15.10 10.43
C VAL A 197 9.23 16.47 10.89
N ARG A 198 8.38 17.50 10.92
CA ARG A 198 8.74 18.81 11.45
C ARG A 198 9.15 18.77 12.90
N GLU A 199 8.42 18.03 13.72
CA GLU A 199 8.78 17.88 15.14
C GLU A 199 10.13 17.15 15.29
N LEU A 200 10.40 16.13 14.48
CA LEU A 200 11.70 15.46 14.47
C LEU A 200 12.84 16.40 14.07
N VAL A 201 12.66 17.19 13.01
CA VAL A 201 13.67 18.17 12.57
C VAL A 201 13.91 19.23 13.62
N LYS A 202 12.86 19.76 14.29
CA LYS A 202 12.99 20.70 15.42
C LYS A 202 13.73 20.09 16.60
N ALA A 203 13.56 18.79 16.84
CA ALA A 203 14.27 18.05 17.88
C ALA A 203 15.73 17.70 17.49
N GLY A 204 16.20 18.14 16.31
CA GLY A 204 17.57 17.88 15.84
C GLY A 204 17.81 16.45 15.37
N VAL A 205 16.75 15.68 15.09
CA VAL A 205 16.87 14.30 14.57
C VAL A 205 17.39 14.32 13.13
N PRO A 206 18.45 13.57 12.82
CA PRO A 206 18.96 13.45 11.46
C PRO A 206 18.01 12.63 10.59
N VAL A 207 17.15 13.28 9.79
CA VAL A 207 16.19 12.62 8.92
C VAL A 207 16.61 12.62 7.45
N GLY A 208 16.26 11.55 6.72
CA GLY A 208 16.35 11.48 5.26
C GLY A 208 14.96 11.16 4.70
N LEU A 209 14.47 12.00 3.75
CA LEU A 209 13.09 11.95 3.23
C LEU A 209 13.09 11.56 1.75
N TRP A 210 12.59 10.37 1.42
CA TRP A 210 12.46 9.88 0.05
C TRP A 210 11.01 9.81 -0.37
N GLY A 211 10.68 10.44 -1.51
CA GLY A 211 9.34 10.48 -2.08
C GLY A 211 8.96 11.87 -2.58
N GLY A 212 7.73 12.00 -3.08
CA GLY A 212 7.24 13.26 -3.65
C GLY A 212 6.83 14.31 -2.62
N TYR A 213 6.80 15.56 -3.06
CA TYR A 213 6.24 16.73 -2.38
C TYR A 213 7.02 17.26 -1.16
N TRP A 214 8.10 16.63 -0.70
CA TRP A 214 8.91 17.12 0.43
C TRP A 214 9.57 18.47 0.14
N ARG A 215 9.98 18.69 -1.11
CA ARG A 215 10.59 19.97 -1.56
C ARG A 215 9.61 21.14 -1.58
N ASP A 216 8.31 20.87 -1.56
CA ASP A 216 7.28 21.91 -1.52
C ASP A 216 7.15 22.56 -0.12
N HIS A 217 7.78 21.95 0.89
CA HIS A 217 7.88 22.47 2.25
C HIS A 217 9.26 23.06 2.49
N ALA A 218 9.38 24.40 2.49
CA ALA A 218 10.67 25.11 2.56
C ALA A 218 11.53 24.70 3.77
N ASP A 219 10.91 24.43 4.91
CA ASP A 219 11.54 23.98 6.15
C ASP A 219 12.03 22.50 6.10
N LEU A 220 11.54 21.70 5.19
CA LEU A 220 11.90 20.28 5.03
C LEU A 220 12.68 20.00 3.75
N ALA A 221 12.78 20.96 2.84
CA ALA A 221 13.39 20.77 1.52
C ALA A 221 14.86 20.31 1.59
N ALA A 222 15.60 20.75 2.60
CA ALA A 222 17.00 20.37 2.81
C ALA A 222 17.18 18.86 3.15
N PHE A 223 16.15 18.22 3.69
CA PHE A 223 16.15 16.79 4.05
C PHE A 223 15.62 15.90 2.93
N ALA A 224 15.06 16.50 1.86
CA ALA A 224 14.45 15.79 0.74
C ALA A 224 15.53 15.17 -0.18
N GLN A 225 15.57 13.85 -0.24
CA GLN A 225 16.51 13.07 -1.05
C GLN A 225 15.97 12.73 -2.46
N GLY A 226 14.72 13.11 -2.77
CA GLY A 226 14.06 12.77 -4.04
C GLY A 226 13.44 11.38 -4.04
N HIS A 227 13.38 10.76 -5.24
CA HIS A 227 12.91 9.40 -5.40
C HIS A 227 14.07 8.41 -5.37
N ALA A 228 13.85 7.26 -4.74
CA ALA A 228 14.77 6.12 -4.79
C ALA A 228 14.13 5.00 -5.62
N ASP A 229 14.91 4.34 -6.46
CA ASP A 229 14.50 3.10 -7.12
C ASP A 229 14.42 1.93 -6.13
N ALA A 230 13.94 0.78 -6.57
CA ALA A 230 13.69 -0.37 -5.70
C ALA A 230 14.98 -0.87 -5.02
N GLU A 231 16.11 -0.90 -5.73
CA GLU A 231 17.39 -1.33 -5.18
C GLU A 231 17.91 -0.34 -4.15
N THR A 232 17.90 0.94 -4.48
CA THR A 232 18.29 2.01 -3.56
C THR A 232 17.40 2.01 -2.31
N CYS A 233 16.09 1.81 -2.45
CA CYS A 233 15.16 1.67 -1.32
C CYS A 233 15.57 0.52 -0.40
N ARG A 234 15.91 -0.67 -0.94
CA ARG A 234 16.36 -1.81 -0.13
C ARG A 234 17.64 -1.49 0.62
N ARG A 235 18.62 -0.86 -0.04
CA ARG A 235 19.90 -0.47 0.60
C ARG A 235 19.68 0.57 1.71
N ILE A 236 18.82 1.58 1.50
CA ILE A 236 18.47 2.57 2.52
C ILE A 236 17.84 1.87 3.72
N ILE A 237 16.81 1.03 3.49
CA ILE A 237 16.07 0.35 4.54
C ILE A 237 16.99 -0.55 5.38
N ALA A 238 17.89 -1.27 4.72
CA ALA A 238 18.82 -2.18 5.39
C ALA A 238 19.94 -1.46 6.16
N SER A 239 20.33 -0.24 5.74
CA SER A 239 21.50 0.47 6.32
C SER A 239 21.14 1.69 7.16
N ALA A 240 19.92 2.23 7.08
CA ALA A 240 19.51 3.35 7.91
C ALA A 240 19.53 2.98 9.40
N GLY A 241 19.91 3.94 10.23
CA GLY A 241 19.92 3.78 11.68
C GLY A 241 18.56 3.41 12.23
N ALA A 242 17.48 3.96 11.63
CA ALA A 242 16.11 3.54 11.85
C ALA A 242 15.26 3.88 10.62
N ASN A 243 14.17 3.15 10.43
CA ASN A 243 13.17 3.40 9.37
C ASN A 243 11.84 3.76 10.01
N LEU A 244 11.29 4.91 9.67
CA LEU A 244 10.04 5.40 10.22
C LEU A 244 8.86 4.88 9.38
N CYS A 245 7.97 4.12 10.01
CA CYS A 245 6.77 3.59 9.41
C CYS A 245 5.54 4.25 10.03
N LEU A 246 5.02 5.29 9.35
CA LEU A 246 3.83 6.03 9.76
C LEU A 246 2.59 5.44 9.09
N VAL A 247 1.52 5.30 9.86
CA VAL A 247 0.19 5.01 9.33
C VAL A 247 -0.41 6.31 8.73
N ARG A 248 -1.35 6.16 7.81
CA ARG A 248 -2.08 7.30 7.25
C ARG A 248 -3.36 7.51 8.06
N ARG A 249 -3.33 8.47 9.00
CA ARG A 249 -4.47 8.78 9.89
C ARG A 249 -5.72 9.19 9.12
N ALA A 250 -5.54 9.96 8.04
CA ALA A 250 -6.64 10.33 7.15
C ALA A 250 -7.35 9.13 6.52
N ASN A 251 -6.67 7.99 6.37
CA ASN A 251 -7.25 6.73 5.91
C ASN A 251 -7.69 5.82 7.08
N ARG A 252 -7.54 6.26 8.32
CA ARG A 252 -7.81 5.43 9.52
C ARG A 252 -7.05 4.10 9.48
N ASP A 253 -5.81 4.12 8.96
CA ASP A 253 -4.98 2.94 8.81
C ASP A 253 -4.51 2.42 10.19
N GLY A 254 -4.56 1.10 10.38
CA GLY A 254 -3.89 0.42 11.49
C GLY A 254 -2.49 -0.08 11.10
N HIS A 255 -2.22 -0.24 9.81
CA HIS A 255 -0.93 -0.56 9.21
C HIS A 255 -0.86 -0.01 7.79
N SER A 256 0.32 -0.02 7.19
CA SER A 256 0.52 0.40 5.80
C SER A 256 1.22 -0.69 4.98
N MET A 257 1.29 -0.51 3.65
CA MET A 257 2.14 -1.38 2.80
C MET A 257 3.57 -1.43 3.33
N ARG A 258 4.11 -0.28 3.76
CA ARG A 258 5.48 -0.17 4.29
C ARG A 258 5.74 -1.04 5.51
N SER A 259 4.72 -1.34 6.31
CA SER A 259 4.83 -2.26 7.45
C SER A 259 5.31 -3.65 7.03
N TYR A 260 4.83 -4.15 5.88
CA TYR A 260 5.23 -5.44 5.33
C TYR A 260 6.51 -5.36 4.49
N GLU A 261 6.61 -4.34 3.64
CA GLU A 261 7.70 -4.15 2.69
C GLU A 261 9.05 -3.94 3.40
N MET A 262 9.11 -2.99 4.34
CA MET A 262 10.32 -2.70 5.11
C MET A 262 10.71 -3.86 6.02
N ALA A 263 9.73 -4.57 6.58
CA ALA A 263 9.96 -5.73 7.41
C ALA A 263 10.55 -6.90 6.61
N ALA A 264 10.05 -7.16 5.40
CA ALA A 264 10.58 -8.20 4.52
C ALA A 264 12.03 -7.90 4.07
N ILE A 265 12.36 -6.61 3.85
CA ILE A 265 13.71 -6.16 3.53
C ILE A 265 14.67 -6.31 4.73
N GLY A 266 14.18 -6.09 5.97
CA GLY A 266 14.98 -6.29 7.16
C GLY A 266 15.55 -5.02 7.78
N GLY A 267 14.86 -3.87 7.65
CA GLY A 267 15.26 -2.61 8.30
C GLY A 267 15.01 -2.60 9.82
N CYS A 268 15.66 -1.72 10.56
CA CYS A 268 15.28 -1.42 11.94
C CYS A 268 14.04 -0.49 11.91
N LEU A 269 12.88 -0.97 12.35
CA LEU A 269 11.63 -0.24 12.22
C LEU A 269 11.18 0.44 13.51
N LEU A 270 10.82 1.73 13.38
CA LEU A 270 10.01 2.50 14.31
C LEU A 270 8.59 2.57 13.74
N VAL A 271 7.62 1.97 14.41
CA VAL A 271 6.24 1.87 13.94
C VAL A 271 5.27 2.51 14.92
N GLU A 272 4.18 3.09 14.44
CA GLU A 272 3.12 3.58 15.32
C GLU A 272 2.50 2.42 16.10
N ASP A 273 2.25 2.63 17.39
CA ASP A 273 1.61 1.66 18.28
C ASP A 273 0.12 1.54 17.95
N THR A 274 -0.20 0.55 17.12
CA THR A 274 -1.57 0.22 16.68
C THR A 274 -1.86 -1.25 16.91
N ALA A 275 -3.13 -1.61 17.03
CA ALA A 275 -3.54 -3.01 17.20
C ALA A 275 -3.08 -3.89 16.01
N ASP A 276 -3.13 -3.37 14.79
CA ASP A 276 -2.68 -4.10 13.59
C ASP A 276 -1.17 -4.36 13.62
N HIS A 277 -0.37 -3.36 14.02
CA HIS A 277 1.07 -3.54 14.17
C HIS A 277 1.42 -4.50 15.32
N GLN A 278 0.72 -4.42 16.45
CA GLN A 278 0.92 -5.37 17.55
C GLN A 278 0.58 -6.80 17.15
N ASN A 279 -0.50 -7.01 16.37
CA ASN A 279 -0.85 -8.31 15.83
C ASN A 279 0.20 -8.83 14.83
N LEU A 280 0.82 -7.96 14.04
CA LEU A 280 1.82 -8.32 13.03
C LEU A 280 3.19 -8.59 13.66
N PHE A 281 3.64 -7.75 14.60
CA PHE A 281 5.01 -7.73 15.08
C PHE A 281 5.17 -8.24 16.54
N GLY A 282 4.08 -8.36 17.29
CA GLY A 282 4.11 -8.76 18.70
C GLY A 282 4.52 -7.61 19.63
N PRO A 283 5.02 -7.93 20.84
CA PRO A 283 5.39 -6.94 21.87
C PRO A 283 6.49 -5.96 21.44
N ASP A 284 6.53 -4.77 22.09
CA ASP A 284 7.60 -3.77 21.90
C ASP A 284 8.99 -4.40 22.13
N LEU A 285 9.93 -4.06 21.25
CA LEU A 285 11.32 -4.53 21.28
C LEU A 285 11.53 -6.03 21.01
N GLU A 286 10.50 -6.77 20.65
CA GLU A 286 10.66 -8.14 20.17
C GLU A 286 11.08 -8.18 18.70
N SER A 287 10.44 -7.37 17.87
CA SER A 287 10.66 -7.30 16.40
C SER A 287 10.78 -5.87 15.89
N VAL A 288 10.13 -4.92 16.53
CA VAL A 288 10.07 -3.50 16.16
C VAL A 288 10.13 -2.62 17.40
N ILE A 289 10.27 -1.33 17.21
CA ILE A 289 10.20 -0.33 18.25
C ILE A 289 8.90 0.45 18.05
N TYR A 290 7.98 0.38 19.04
CA TYR A 290 6.74 1.15 18.98
C TYR A 290 6.90 2.58 19.50
N PHE A 291 6.15 3.50 18.91
CA PHE A 291 5.97 4.84 19.43
C PHE A 291 4.48 5.25 19.37
N LYS A 292 4.06 6.11 20.30
CA LYS A 292 2.66 6.55 20.45
C LYS A 292 2.39 7.92 19.86
N ASP A 293 3.33 8.82 20.03
CA ASP A 293 3.25 10.22 19.59
C ASP A 293 4.64 10.77 19.22
N SER A 294 4.70 12.03 18.81
CA SER A 294 5.96 12.66 18.38
C SER A 294 6.98 12.81 19.52
N ALA A 295 6.53 12.98 20.77
CA ALA A 295 7.43 13.13 21.92
C ALA A 295 8.07 11.77 22.26
N ASP A 296 7.29 10.70 22.32
CA ASP A 296 7.76 9.32 22.50
C ASP A 296 8.67 8.91 21.33
N LEU A 297 8.31 9.28 20.09
CA LEU A 297 9.10 8.97 18.90
C LEU A 297 10.53 9.49 18.99
N ALA A 298 10.75 10.72 19.47
CA ALA A 298 12.11 11.27 19.60
C ALA A 298 12.97 10.45 20.57
N ALA A 299 12.42 10.03 21.71
CA ALA A 299 13.11 9.17 22.66
C ALA A 299 13.41 7.77 22.06
N LYS A 300 12.45 7.19 21.33
CA LYS A 300 12.61 5.89 20.67
C LYS A 300 13.64 5.94 19.53
N ILE A 301 13.77 7.06 18.82
CA ILE A 301 14.80 7.28 17.82
C ILE A 301 16.18 7.28 18.46
N HIS A 302 16.39 8.02 19.55
CA HIS A 302 17.68 8.00 20.27
C HIS A 302 18.07 6.59 20.69
N ARG A 303 17.11 5.80 21.20
CA ARG A 303 17.32 4.40 21.51
C ARG A 303 17.72 3.58 20.28
N ALA A 304 17.00 3.73 19.15
CA ALA A 304 17.30 3.00 17.92
C ALA A 304 18.68 3.32 17.36
N LEU A 305 19.06 4.60 17.33
CA LEU A 305 20.38 5.03 16.84
C LEU A 305 21.52 4.59 17.77
N GLY A 306 21.29 4.50 19.09
CA GLY A 306 22.27 4.03 20.08
C GLY A 306 22.27 2.51 20.29
N MET A 307 21.47 1.75 19.57
CA MET A 307 21.35 0.30 19.76
C MET A 307 22.62 -0.42 19.26
N ARG A 308 23.08 -1.41 20.02
CA ARG A 308 24.19 -2.27 19.62
C ARG A 308 23.80 -3.09 18.39
N GLU A 309 24.74 -3.37 17.51
CA GLU A 309 24.47 -4.10 16.27
C GLU A 309 23.85 -5.49 16.52
N SER A 310 24.29 -6.20 17.58
CA SER A 310 23.69 -7.49 17.95
C SER A 310 22.22 -7.40 18.35
N GLU A 311 21.84 -6.37 19.08
CA GLU A 311 20.43 -6.13 19.46
C GLU A 311 19.58 -5.76 18.23
N ARG A 312 20.11 -4.91 17.36
CA ARG A 312 19.49 -4.53 16.09
C ARG A 312 19.23 -5.75 15.20
N GLN A 313 20.24 -6.63 15.07
CA GLN A 313 20.13 -7.84 14.26
C GLN A 313 19.06 -8.81 14.80
N ILE A 314 18.91 -8.93 16.12
CA ILE A 314 17.85 -9.74 16.73
C ILE A 314 16.46 -9.19 16.34
N LEU A 315 16.23 -7.88 16.49
CA LEU A 315 14.97 -7.26 16.11
C LEU A 315 14.65 -7.49 14.63
N GLN A 316 15.63 -7.24 13.74
CA GLN A 316 15.47 -7.42 12.29
C GLN A 316 15.16 -8.87 11.91
N ASN A 317 15.85 -9.84 12.51
CA ASN A 317 15.62 -11.26 12.25
C ASN A 317 14.23 -11.69 12.74
N ASN A 318 13.84 -11.31 13.94
CA ASN A 318 12.51 -11.63 14.48
C ASN A 318 11.40 -11.03 13.63
N MET A 319 11.54 -9.77 13.23
CA MET A 319 10.59 -9.07 12.37
C MET A 319 10.41 -9.76 11.02
N ARG A 320 11.53 -10.08 10.36
CA ARG A 320 11.50 -10.81 9.08
C ARG A 320 10.87 -12.18 9.24
N HIS A 321 11.23 -12.92 10.30
CA HIS A 321 10.63 -14.23 10.58
C HIS A 321 9.11 -14.14 10.71
N LYS A 322 8.58 -13.15 11.42
CA LYS A 322 7.13 -12.95 11.59
C LYS A 322 6.44 -12.61 10.26
N VAL A 323 7.01 -11.72 9.46
CA VAL A 323 6.37 -11.28 8.22
C VAL A 323 6.48 -12.35 7.14
N ILE A 324 7.63 -12.98 6.98
CA ILE A 324 7.86 -14.01 5.96
C ILE A 324 7.19 -15.32 6.35
N GLY A 325 7.41 -15.79 7.59
CA GLY A 325 6.82 -17.02 8.11
C GLY A 325 5.30 -16.98 8.24
N GLY A 326 4.72 -15.79 8.39
CA GLY A 326 3.27 -15.58 8.43
C GLY A 326 2.58 -15.59 7.05
N GLY A 327 3.29 -15.90 5.96
CA GLY A 327 2.70 -15.98 4.62
C GLY A 327 2.11 -14.65 4.12
N ASN A 328 2.77 -13.53 4.44
CA ASN A 328 2.26 -12.20 4.14
C ASN A 328 2.62 -11.69 2.74
N THR A 329 2.50 -12.56 1.72
CA THR A 329 2.76 -12.19 0.31
C THR A 329 1.47 -11.83 -0.42
N TYR A 330 1.57 -11.08 -1.53
CA TYR A 330 0.42 -10.84 -2.41
C TYR A 330 -0.08 -12.13 -3.07
N ALA A 331 0.76 -13.14 -3.29
CA ALA A 331 0.34 -14.46 -3.74
C ALA A 331 -0.58 -15.12 -2.70
N ALA A 332 -0.17 -15.16 -1.43
CA ALA A 332 -1.01 -15.68 -0.35
C ALA A 332 -2.32 -14.87 -0.17
N ARG A 333 -2.32 -13.57 -0.48
CA ARG A 333 -3.56 -12.77 -0.49
C ARG A 333 -4.50 -13.20 -1.63
N LEU A 334 -3.99 -13.48 -2.84
CA LEU A 334 -4.79 -14.00 -3.95
C LEU A 334 -5.40 -15.36 -3.60
N GLU A 335 -4.60 -16.28 -3.06
CA GLU A 335 -5.10 -17.59 -2.62
C GLU A 335 -6.18 -17.46 -1.55
N LYS A 336 -5.97 -16.58 -0.56
CA LYS A 336 -6.97 -16.30 0.48
C LYS A 336 -8.23 -15.66 -0.07
N MET A 337 -8.13 -14.78 -1.07
CA MET A 337 -9.31 -14.24 -1.76
C MET A 337 -10.13 -15.35 -2.39
N LEU A 338 -9.51 -16.30 -3.11
CA LEU A 338 -10.23 -17.41 -3.73
C LEU A 338 -10.91 -18.29 -2.68
N LEU A 339 -10.21 -18.64 -1.59
CA LEU A 339 -10.81 -19.42 -0.49
C LEU A 339 -12.06 -18.75 0.10
N ILE A 340 -12.05 -17.42 0.25
CA ILE A 340 -13.20 -16.66 0.78
C ILE A 340 -14.33 -16.59 -0.25
N LEU A 341 -14.00 -16.50 -1.54
CA LEU A 341 -15.00 -16.38 -2.60
C LEU A 341 -15.70 -17.70 -2.93
N ASP A 342 -15.08 -18.81 -2.60
CA ASP A 342 -15.60 -20.18 -2.87
C ASP A 342 -16.27 -20.81 -1.62
N ALA A 343 -16.22 -20.12 -0.46
CA ALA A 343 -16.89 -20.49 0.79
C ALA A 343 -18.35 -19.99 0.83
#